data_9b79266fe08c6cb0ef5873898ea1e195
#
_entry.id   9b79266fe08c6cb0ef5873898ea1e195
#
_cell.length_a   1.000
_cell.length_b   1.000
_cell.length_c   1.000
_cell.angle_alpha   90.00
_cell.angle_beta   90.00
_cell.angle_gamma   90.00
#
_symmetry.space_group_name_H-M   'P 1'
#
loop_
_entity.id
_entity.type
_entity.pdbx_description
1 polymer ?
#
loop_
_entity_poly.entity_id
_entity_poly.type
_entity_poly.pdbx_seq_one_letter_code
_entity_poly.pdbx_strand_id
1 'polypeptide(L)'
;MRNYADEAMGLIETLGMVPAIYGADAMLKAADVQLFSYENVGSTLVTIMVKGDVAAVRASVDAGRAGAASIGKLTAHNVMPRPVRGVGDIALVHGVMNEPNEPPLRSLAMIETFGIVYMLEAADAMIKAADVELIGYENVASGYISVLTQGDVAACKAAVAGGIKAVEAMGASVYSSCVIPTPHRDLVKMTRRYAIENLLA
;
A
#
# COMPACT_ATOMS: atom_id res chain seq x y z
N MET A 1 -4.25 -14.83 23.69
CA MET A 1 -5.09 -14.02 22.79
C MET A 1 -5.07 -12.59 23.33
N ARG A 2 -4.39 -11.65 22.65
CA ARG A 2 -4.46 -10.23 23.06
C ARG A 2 -5.91 -9.75 22.85
N ASN A 3 -6.43 -9.06 23.85
CA ASN A 3 -7.81 -8.60 23.86
C ASN A 3 -7.89 -7.32 23.01
N TYR A 4 -8.30 -7.43 21.75
CA TYR A 4 -8.37 -6.32 20.79
C TYR A 4 -9.38 -5.21 21.18
N ALA A 5 -10.18 -5.44 22.22
CA ALA A 5 -11.21 -4.51 22.70
C ALA A 5 -10.65 -3.30 23.48
N ASP A 6 -9.35 -3.30 23.82
CA ASP A 6 -8.76 -2.28 24.70
C ASP A 6 -7.78 -1.35 23.97
N GLU A 7 -7.54 -1.54 22.66
CA GLU A 7 -6.63 -0.72 21.87
C GLU A 7 -7.41 0.28 20.98
N ALA A 8 -6.87 1.48 20.82
CA ALA A 8 -7.39 2.43 19.86
C ALA A 8 -7.18 1.92 18.43
N MET A 9 -8.07 2.31 17.52
CA MET A 9 -8.02 1.97 16.11
C MET A 9 -7.94 3.23 15.26
N GLY A 10 -7.01 3.26 14.31
CA GLY A 10 -6.81 4.35 13.35
C GLY A 10 -7.03 3.86 11.92
N LEU A 11 -7.70 4.66 11.13
CA LEU A 11 -8.04 4.33 9.75
C LEU A 11 -7.71 5.49 8.82
N ILE A 12 -7.18 5.15 7.64
CA ILE A 12 -7.17 6.04 6.47
C ILE A 12 -7.77 5.29 5.29
N GLU A 13 -8.47 5.99 4.43
CA GLU A 13 -9.04 5.45 3.21
C GLU A 13 -8.62 6.30 2.01
N THR A 14 -8.21 5.64 0.95
CA THR A 14 -7.70 6.27 -0.27
C THR A 14 -8.43 5.78 -1.49
N LEU A 15 -8.36 6.57 -2.55
CA LEU A 15 -8.67 6.12 -3.88
C LEU A 15 -7.35 5.60 -4.51
N GLY A 16 -7.26 4.29 -4.72
CA GLY A 16 -6.06 3.63 -5.23
C GLY A 16 -5.19 2.93 -4.19
N MET A 17 -4.43 1.94 -4.64
CA MET A 17 -3.55 1.12 -3.80
C MET A 17 -2.22 1.79 -3.51
N VAL A 18 -1.64 2.50 -4.47
CA VAL A 18 -0.35 3.17 -4.29
C VAL A 18 -0.41 4.25 -3.20
N PRO A 19 -1.43 5.15 -3.15
CA PRO A 19 -1.61 6.06 -2.02
C PRO A 19 -1.87 5.34 -0.69
N ALA A 20 -2.57 4.20 -0.70
CA ALA A 20 -2.82 3.40 0.50
C ALA A 20 -1.52 2.85 1.10
N ILE A 21 -0.68 2.22 0.28
CA ILE A 21 0.62 1.66 0.73
C ILE A 21 1.54 2.77 1.22
N TYR A 22 1.61 3.89 0.51
CA TYR A 22 2.44 5.03 0.93
C TYR A 22 1.95 5.65 2.24
N GLY A 23 0.64 5.78 2.40
CA GLY A 23 0.02 6.21 3.65
C GLY A 23 0.26 5.23 4.80
N ALA A 24 0.16 3.91 4.55
CA ALA A 24 0.46 2.87 5.52
C ALA A 24 1.92 2.93 6.01
N ASP A 25 2.88 3.12 5.09
CA ASP A 25 4.29 3.29 5.43
C ASP A 25 4.50 4.50 6.35
N ALA A 26 3.87 5.64 6.02
CA ALA A 26 3.92 6.84 6.85
C ALA A 26 3.30 6.62 8.24
N MET A 27 2.17 5.91 8.31
CA MET A 27 1.52 5.56 9.59
C MET A 27 2.46 4.74 10.48
N LEU A 28 3.05 3.69 9.94
CA LEU A 28 3.88 2.74 10.66
C LEU A 28 5.22 3.33 11.11
N LYS A 29 5.74 4.31 10.38
CA LYS A 29 6.99 5.01 10.73
C LYS A 29 6.80 6.13 11.73
N ALA A 30 5.61 6.69 11.84
CA ALA A 30 5.33 7.85 12.67
C ALA A 30 5.16 7.52 14.16
N ALA A 31 4.71 6.31 14.49
CA ALA A 31 4.39 5.93 15.86
C ALA A 31 4.40 4.41 16.05
N ASP A 32 4.46 3.97 17.30
CA ASP A 32 4.40 2.55 17.67
C ASP A 32 2.96 2.04 17.55
N VAL A 33 2.60 1.68 16.32
CA VAL A 33 1.30 1.09 15.96
C VAL A 33 1.52 -0.19 15.16
N GLN A 34 0.50 -1.03 15.15
CA GLN A 34 0.52 -2.28 14.40
C GLN A 34 -0.48 -2.19 13.23
N LEU A 35 -0.02 -2.48 12.01
CA LEU A 35 -0.91 -2.77 10.89
C LEU A 35 -1.63 -4.10 11.15
N PHE A 36 -2.94 -4.08 11.32
CA PHE A 36 -3.70 -5.28 11.61
C PHE A 36 -4.71 -5.66 10.54
N SER A 37 -5.08 -4.72 9.67
CA SER A 37 -5.97 -5.01 8.55
C SER A 37 -5.79 -4.00 7.42
N TYR A 38 -6.07 -4.42 6.20
CA TYR A 38 -6.41 -3.53 5.10
C TYR A 38 -7.57 -4.13 4.30
N GLU A 39 -8.38 -3.28 3.73
CA GLU A 39 -9.59 -3.67 3.02
C GLU A 39 -9.63 -3.01 1.65
N ASN A 40 -9.75 -3.85 0.60
CA ASN A 40 -10.16 -3.39 -0.72
C ASN A 40 -11.70 -3.40 -0.75
N VAL A 41 -12.29 -2.24 -0.51
CA VAL A 41 -13.75 -2.06 -0.39
C VAL A 41 -14.46 -2.17 -1.75
N GLY A 42 -13.70 -2.21 -2.84
CA GLY A 42 -14.20 -2.09 -4.21
C GLY A 42 -14.27 -0.64 -4.67
N SER A 43 -14.61 -0.44 -5.93
CA SER A 43 -14.65 0.90 -6.55
C SER A 43 -13.37 1.73 -6.30
N THR A 44 -12.22 1.07 -6.26
CA THR A 44 -10.89 1.66 -6.04
C THR A 44 -10.64 2.15 -4.60
N LEU A 45 -11.57 2.00 -3.68
CA LEU A 45 -11.39 2.38 -2.29
C LEU A 45 -10.55 1.33 -1.55
N VAL A 46 -9.48 1.80 -0.90
CA VAL A 46 -8.59 0.97 -0.07
C VAL A 46 -8.47 1.61 1.31
N THR A 47 -8.83 0.85 2.34
CA THR A 47 -8.78 1.28 3.74
C THR A 47 -7.62 0.59 4.46
N ILE A 48 -6.78 1.36 5.13
CA ILE A 48 -5.69 0.88 6.00
C ILE A 48 -6.12 1.03 7.45
N MET A 49 -5.85 0.02 8.25
CA MET A 49 -6.24 -0.02 9.67
C MET A 49 -5.06 -0.36 10.56
N VAL A 50 -4.77 0.52 11.51
CA VAL A 50 -3.74 0.33 12.54
C VAL A 50 -4.36 0.35 13.92
N LYS A 51 -3.66 -0.27 14.89
CA LYS A 51 -4.05 -0.29 16.30
C LYS A 51 -2.85 0.02 17.19
N GLY A 52 -3.13 0.50 18.39
CA GLY A 52 -2.14 0.85 19.40
C GLY A 52 -2.71 1.78 20.46
N ASP A 53 -1.82 2.46 21.18
CA ASP A 53 -2.23 3.51 22.12
C ASP A 53 -2.88 4.69 21.41
N VAL A 54 -3.83 5.36 22.07
CA VAL A 54 -4.61 6.49 21.49
C VAL A 54 -3.71 7.59 20.91
N ALA A 55 -2.65 7.97 21.63
CA ALA A 55 -1.73 9.01 21.19
C ALA A 55 -0.91 8.56 19.97
N ALA A 56 -0.40 7.33 19.98
CA ALA A 56 0.33 6.72 18.86
C ALA A 56 -0.57 6.61 17.63
N VAL A 57 -1.80 6.13 17.79
CA VAL A 57 -2.77 6.02 16.70
C VAL A 57 -3.12 7.38 16.08
N ARG A 58 -3.28 8.43 16.90
CA ARG A 58 -3.52 9.81 16.38
C ARG A 58 -2.34 10.29 15.54
N ALA A 59 -1.12 10.21 16.06
CA ALA A 59 0.09 10.60 15.32
C ALA A 59 0.25 9.80 14.02
N SER A 60 -0.01 8.50 14.09
CA SER A 60 0.01 7.59 12.94
C SER A 60 -0.98 8.02 11.85
N VAL A 61 -2.25 8.25 12.21
CA VAL A 61 -3.29 8.68 11.26
C VAL A 61 -2.97 10.04 10.65
N ASP A 62 -2.45 10.99 11.43
CA ASP A 62 -2.05 12.30 10.91
C ASP A 62 -0.92 12.20 9.87
N ALA A 63 0.09 11.35 10.12
CA ALA A 63 1.16 11.08 9.18
C ALA A 63 0.65 10.36 7.92
N GLY A 64 -0.18 9.33 8.11
CA GLY A 64 -0.73 8.54 7.01
C GLY A 64 -1.59 9.35 6.05
N ARG A 65 -2.48 10.21 6.59
CA ARG A 65 -3.31 11.09 5.77
C ARG A 65 -2.48 12.11 4.97
N ALA A 66 -1.44 12.68 5.59
CA ALA A 66 -0.55 13.61 4.91
C ALA A 66 0.25 12.90 3.81
N GLY A 67 0.80 11.71 4.09
CA GLY A 67 1.50 10.89 3.12
C GLY A 67 0.60 10.50 1.94
N ALA A 68 -0.53 9.90 2.20
CA ALA A 68 -1.47 9.49 1.15
C ALA A 68 -1.92 10.66 0.27
N ALA A 69 -2.25 11.80 0.88
CA ALA A 69 -2.69 12.99 0.15
C ALA A 69 -1.59 13.64 -0.71
N SER A 70 -0.32 13.36 -0.43
CA SER A 70 0.81 13.91 -1.21
C SER A 70 0.98 13.25 -2.59
N ILE A 71 0.48 12.03 -2.77
CA ILE A 71 0.67 11.27 -4.02
C ILE A 71 -0.64 10.78 -4.64
N GLY A 72 -1.78 10.97 -3.98
CA GLY A 72 -3.08 10.52 -4.47
C GLY A 72 -4.23 11.14 -3.69
N LYS A 73 -5.41 10.53 -3.78
CA LYS A 73 -6.63 11.05 -3.13
C LYS A 73 -6.92 10.29 -1.83
N LEU A 74 -6.86 11.00 -0.71
CA LEU A 74 -7.45 10.58 0.56
C LEU A 74 -8.97 10.82 0.51
N THR A 75 -9.76 9.81 0.86
CA THR A 75 -11.24 9.89 0.88
C THR A 75 -11.78 10.03 2.29
N ALA A 76 -11.20 9.33 3.26
CA ALA A 76 -11.61 9.39 4.65
C ALA A 76 -10.46 9.08 5.61
N HIS A 77 -10.62 9.48 6.85
CA HIS A 77 -9.76 9.04 7.97
C HIS A 77 -10.53 9.11 9.28
N ASN A 78 -10.15 8.29 10.24
CA ASN A 78 -10.77 8.29 11.57
C ASN A 78 -9.83 7.73 12.63
N VAL A 79 -10.07 8.14 13.87
CA VAL A 79 -9.47 7.55 15.07
C VAL A 79 -10.58 7.16 16.02
N MET A 80 -10.65 5.90 16.38
CA MET A 80 -11.57 5.36 17.40
C MET A 80 -10.76 5.02 18.67
N PRO A 81 -10.82 5.85 19.72
CA PRO A 81 -10.04 5.63 20.94
C PRO A 81 -10.41 4.35 21.69
N ARG A 82 -11.69 3.96 21.60
CA ARG A 82 -12.24 2.76 22.23
C ARG A 82 -13.33 2.16 21.33
N PRO A 83 -12.96 1.43 20.27
CA PRO A 83 -13.97 0.75 19.47
C PRO A 83 -14.67 -0.32 20.34
N VAL A 84 -15.99 -0.45 20.19
CA VAL A 84 -16.69 -1.58 20.81
C VAL A 84 -16.26 -2.89 20.14
N ARG A 85 -16.21 -3.97 20.89
CA ARG A 85 -15.67 -5.27 20.45
C ARG A 85 -16.18 -5.70 19.07
N GLY A 86 -17.48 -5.63 18.81
CA GLY A 86 -18.05 -6.04 17.52
C GLY A 86 -17.56 -5.22 16.32
N VAL A 87 -17.17 -3.94 16.53
CA VAL A 87 -16.56 -3.11 15.47
C VAL A 87 -15.12 -3.57 15.18
N GLY A 88 -14.36 -3.90 16.22
CA GLY A 88 -13.03 -4.49 16.06
C GLY A 88 -13.09 -5.84 15.34
N ASP A 89 -14.09 -6.67 15.64
CA ASP A 89 -14.28 -7.97 14.99
C ASP A 89 -14.59 -7.82 13.48
N ILE A 90 -15.36 -6.81 13.08
CA ILE A 90 -15.61 -6.50 11.66
C ILE A 90 -14.28 -6.15 10.96
N ALA A 91 -13.48 -5.29 11.55
CA ALA A 91 -12.20 -4.88 10.97
C ALA A 91 -11.19 -6.04 10.85
N LEU A 92 -11.35 -7.10 11.64
CA LEU A 92 -10.50 -8.30 11.60
C LEU A 92 -10.90 -9.34 10.56
N VAL A 93 -12.07 -9.24 9.94
CA VAL A 93 -12.54 -10.23 8.95
C VAL A 93 -11.54 -10.39 7.79
N HIS A 94 -10.90 -9.29 7.38
CA HIS A 94 -9.84 -9.28 6.37
C HIS A 94 -8.47 -8.95 6.98
N GLY A 95 -8.27 -9.34 8.25
CA GLY A 95 -7.01 -9.11 8.96
C GLY A 95 -5.79 -9.62 8.19
N VAL A 96 -4.73 -8.84 8.16
CA VAL A 96 -3.44 -9.28 7.63
C VAL A 96 -2.82 -10.26 8.61
N MET A 97 -2.55 -11.47 8.13
CA MET A 97 -1.88 -12.50 8.90
C MET A 97 -0.41 -12.11 9.08
N ASN A 98 0.13 -12.37 10.27
CA ASN A 98 1.57 -12.33 10.46
C ASN A 98 2.18 -13.56 9.80
N GLU A 99 2.87 -13.36 8.68
CA GLU A 99 3.75 -14.37 8.10
C GLU A 99 5.14 -14.20 8.76
N PRO A 100 5.52 -15.07 9.72
CA PRO A 100 6.67 -14.81 10.59
C PRO A 100 8.03 -14.88 9.89
N ASN A 101 8.11 -15.37 8.66
CA ASN A 101 9.36 -15.65 7.96
C ASN A 101 9.52 -14.93 6.61
N GLU A 102 8.68 -13.95 6.30
CA GLU A 102 8.83 -13.18 5.07
C GLU A 102 10.04 -12.24 5.15
N PRO A 103 10.92 -12.23 4.14
CA PRO A 103 12.01 -11.29 4.11
C PRO A 103 11.47 -9.85 3.99
N PRO A 104 12.14 -8.86 4.62
CA PRO A 104 11.74 -7.47 4.48
C PRO A 104 11.86 -7.04 3.02
N LEU A 105 10.94 -6.14 2.61
CA LEU A 105 11.02 -5.52 1.29
C LEU A 105 12.30 -4.70 1.17
N ARG A 106 12.92 -4.73 0.00
CA ARG A 106 13.90 -3.74 -0.45
C ARG A 106 13.18 -2.42 -0.74
N SER A 107 13.86 -1.42 -1.33
CA SER A 107 13.14 -0.23 -1.80
C SER A 107 11.99 -0.64 -2.70
N LEU A 108 10.82 -0.09 -2.45
CA LEU A 108 9.58 -0.42 -3.17
C LEU A 108 9.30 0.68 -4.20
N ALA A 109 9.07 0.28 -5.44
CA ALA A 109 8.66 1.16 -6.53
C ALA A 109 7.30 0.73 -7.07
N MET A 110 6.40 1.68 -7.25
CA MET A 110 5.01 1.41 -7.61
C MET A 110 4.50 2.40 -8.65
N ILE A 111 3.71 1.89 -9.59
CA ILE A 111 2.94 2.68 -10.56
C ILE A 111 1.51 2.15 -10.56
N GLU A 112 0.53 3.04 -10.57
CA GLU A 112 -0.89 2.72 -10.70
C GLU A 112 -1.46 3.39 -11.94
N THR A 113 -2.19 2.62 -12.75
CA THR A 113 -2.78 3.06 -14.01
C THR A 113 -4.27 2.74 -14.03
N PHE A 114 -4.99 3.42 -14.92
CA PHE A 114 -6.34 3.04 -15.29
C PHE A 114 -6.30 2.13 -16.52
N GLY A 115 -6.46 0.83 -16.30
CA GLY A 115 -6.44 -0.21 -17.30
C GLY A 115 -5.17 -1.07 -17.30
N ILE A 116 -5.36 -2.37 -17.52
CA ILE A 116 -4.29 -3.38 -17.48
C ILE A 116 -3.27 -3.20 -18.63
N VAL A 117 -3.69 -2.67 -19.76
CA VAL A 117 -2.80 -2.47 -20.92
C VAL A 117 -1.67 -1.53 -20.57
N TYR A 118 -1.99 -0.40 -19.92
CA TYR A 118 -1.01 0.58 -19.48
C TYR A 118 -0.14 0.07 -18.33
N MET A 119 -0.73 -0.74 -17.42
CA MET A 119 0.02 -1.34 -16.32
C MET A 119 1.07 -2.32 -16.82
N LEU A 120 0.73 -3.18 -17.79
CA LEU A 120 1.68 -4.13 -18.38
C LEU A 120 2.82 -3.43 -19.12
N GLU A 121 2.52 -2.37 -19.86
CA GLU A 121 3.56 -1.54 -20.52
C GLU A 121 4.46 -0.87 -19.47
N ALA A 122 3.87 -0.30 -18.41
CA ALA A 122 4.64 0.27 -17.30
C ALA A 122 5.55 -0.79 -16.65
N ALA A 123 5.03 -1.99 -16.38
CA ALA A 123 5.79 -3.08 -15.77
C ALA A 123 6.99 -3.51 -16.63
N ASP A 124 6.78 -3.71 -17.93
CA ASP A 124 7.83 -4.07 -18.89
C ASP A 124 8.90 -2.98 -18.96
N ALA A 125 8.47 -1.72 -19.07
CA ALA A 125 9.38 -0.57 -19.11
C ALA A 125 10.18 -0.39 -17.81
N MET A 126 9.57 -0.62 -16.65
CA MET A 126 10.24 -0.57 -15.35
C MET A 126 11.40 -1.56 -15.27
N ILE A 127 11.15 -2.82 -15.65
CA ILE A 127 12.14 -3.91 -15.61
C ILE A 127 13.27 -3.67 -16.64
N LYS A 128 12.94 -3.12 -17.81
CA LYS A 128 13.93 -2.78 -18.84
C LYS A 128 14.78 -1.57 -18.50
N ALA A 129 14.24 -0.64 -17.73
CA ALA A 129 14.92 0.61 -17.38
C ALA A 129 15.96 0.44 -16.26
N ALA A 130 15.82 -0.56 -15.38
CA ALA A 130 16.69 -0.72 -14.22
C ALA A 130 16.64 -2.14 -13.66
N ASP A 131 17.64 -2.48 -12.85
CA ASP A 131 17.72 -3.77 -12.13
C ASP A 131 16.74 -3.78 -10.95
N VAL A 132 15.48 -4.04 -11.25
CA VAL A 132 14.38 -4.20 -10.28
C VAL A 132 13.69 -5.54 -10.48
N GLU A 133 13.21 -6.10 -9.38
CA GLU A 133 12.43 -7.33 -9.35
C GLU A 133 10.94 -7.01 -9.33
N LEU A 134 10.18 -7.62 -10.21
CA LEU A 134 8.73 -7.56 -10.19
C LEU A 134 8.19 -8.49 -9.10
N ILE A 135 7.57 -7.92 -8.06
CA ILE A 135 7.09 -8.68 -6.90
C ILE A 135 5.58 -8.91 -6.92
N GLY A 136 4.83 -8.15 -7.67
CA GLY A 136 3.38 -8.35 -7.73
C GLY A 136 2.64 -7.26 -8.48
N TYR A 137 1.33 -7.44 -8.51
CA TYR A 137 0.38 -6.43 -8.96
C TYR A 137 -0.85 -6.44 -8.05
N GLU A 138 -1.59 -5.35 -8.02
CA GLU A 138 -2.81 -5.23 -7.24
C GLU A 138 -3.93 -4.64 -8.09
N ASN A 139 -5.08 -5.32 -8.12
CA ASN A 139 -6.30 -4.85 -8.78
C ASN A 139 -7.28 -4.37 -7.72
N VAL A 140 -7.53 -3.07 -7.67
CA VAL A 140 -8.44 -2.46 -6.69
C VAL A 140 -9.82 -2.15 -7.26
N ALA A 141 -10.21 -2.89 -8.30
CA ALA A 141 -11.46 -2.74 -9.03
C ALA A 141 -11.59 -1.42 -9.83
N SER A 142 -12.73 -1.24 -10.49
CA SER A 142 -13.05 -0.05 -11.30
C SER A 142 -11.97 0.33 -12.35
N GLY A 143 -11.15 -0.64 -12.77
CA GLY A 143 -10.11 -0.46 -13.78
C GLY A 143 -8.76 0.04 -13.25
N TYR A 144 -8.61 0.32 -11.97
CA TYR A 144 -7.33 0.72 -11.38
C TYR A 144 -6.49 -0.50 -11.02
N ILE A 145 -5.27 -0.51 -11.54
CA ILE A 145 -4.31 -1.60 -11.36
C ILE A 145 -2.93 -1.00 -11.10
N SER A 146 -2.25 -1.53 -10.09
CA SER A 146 -0.89 -1.15 -9.75
C SER A 146 0.10 -2.28 -10.00
N VAL A 147 1.32 -1.93 -10.38
CA VAL A 147 2.48 -2.81 -10.45
C VAL A 147 3.44 -2.46 -9.33
N LEU A 148 4.02 -3.49 -8.70
CA LEU A 148 4.94 -3.38 -7.58
C LEU A 148 6.27 -4.02 -7.96
N THR A 149 7.35 -3.28 -7.82
CA THR A 149 8.74 -3.76 -8.03
C THR A 149 9.59 -3.40 -6.83
N GLN A 150 10.66 -4.15 -6.60
CA GLN A 150 11.65 -3.85 -5.56
C GLN A 150 13.07 -3.87 -6.11
N GLY A 151 13.97 -3.12 -5.47
CA GLY A 151 15.36 -3.03 -5.89
C GLY A 151 16.14 -2.04 -5.03
N ASP A 152 17.26 -1.55 -5.55
CA ASP A 152 17.96 -0.45 -4.93
C ASP A 152 17.24 0.87 -5.18
N VAL A 153 17.40 1.86 -4.31
CA VAL A 153 16.69 3.15 -4.39
C VAL A 153 16.86 3.83 -5.75
N ALA A 154 18.09 3.81 -6.29
CA ALA A 154 18.40 4.43 -7.58
C ALA A 154 17.72 3.66 -8.72
N ALA A 155 17.77 2.33 -8.69
CA ALA A 155 17.08 1.46 -9.64
C ALA A 155 15.57 1.66 -9.60
N CYS A 156 14.97 1.70 -8.40
CA CYS A 156 13.54 1.98 -8.21
C CYS A 156 13.12 3.33 -8.81
N LYS A 157 13.91 4.38 -8.61
CA LYS A 157 13.64 5.70 -9.21
C LYS A 157 13.72 5.67 -10.73
N ALA A 158 14.73 5.02 -11.28
CA ALA A 158 14.89 4.87 -12.75
C ALA A 158 13.73 4.03 -13.33
N ALA A 159 13.35 2.95 -12.65
CA ALA A 159 12.23 2.11 -13.06
C ALA A 159 10.91 2.91 -13.12
N VAL A 160 10.57 3.66 -12.06
CA VAL A 160 9.35 4.49 -12.05
C VAL A 160 9.39 5.53 -13.17
N ALA A 161 10.51 6.21 -13.39
CA ALA A 161 10.64 7.18 -14.46
C ALA A 161 10.47 6.54 -15.85
N GLY A 162 11.03 5.35 -16.06
CA GLY A 162 10.86 4.56 -17.30
C GLY A 162 9.42 4.15 -17.55
N GLY A 163 8.76 3.62 -16.52
CA GLY A 163 7.37 3.19 -16.61
C GLY A 163 6.39 4.34 -16.89
N ILE A 164 6.57 5.50 -16.21
CA ILE A 164 5.76 6.70 -16.47
C ILE A 164 5.92 7.15 -17.94
N LYS A 165 7.17 7.26 -18.42
CA LYS A 165 7.45 7.67 -19.80
C LYS A 165 6.82 6.73 -20.82
N ALA A 166 6.81 5.42 -20.57
CA ALA A 166 6.20 4.45 -21.46
C ALA A 166 4.68 4.62 -21.53
N VAL A 167 4.01 4.83 -20.41
CA VAL A 167 2.56 5.09 -20.38
C VAL A 167 2.21 6.40 -21.07
N GLU A 168 3.00 7.46 -20.86
CA GLU A 168 2.82 8.76 -21.53
C GLU A 168 3.01 8.65 -23.07
N ALA A 169 3.94 7.82 -23.52
CA ALA A 169 4.15 7.55 -24.94
C ALA A 169 2.94 6.87 -25.62
N MET A 170 2.12 6.17 -24.83
CA MET A 170 0.84 5.62 -25.30
C MET A 170 -0.31 6.63 -25.29
N GLY A 171 -0.07 7.90 -24.94
CA GLY A 171 -1.08 8.95 -24.83
C GLY A 171 -1.93 8.88 -23.56
N ALA A 172 -1.48 8.16 -22.53
CA ALA A 172 -2.15 8.05 -21.25
C ALA A 172 -1.32 8.71 -20.13
N SER A 173 -1.87 8.75 -18.93
CA SER A 173 -1.16 9.20 -17.73
C SER A 173 -1.25 8.14 -16.64
N VAL A 174 -0.23 8.06 -15.77
CA VAL A 174 -0.32 7.26 -14.57
C VAL A 174 -1.23 7.96 -13.56
N TYR A 175 -1.99 7.17 -12.80
CA TYR A 175 -2.86 7.70 -11.77
C TYR A 175 -2.06 8.15 -10.54
N SER A 176 -1.15 7.29 -10.09
CA SER A 176 -0.22 7.58 -9.00
C SER A 176 1.05 6.76 -9.15
N SER A 177 2.13 7.23 -8.58
CA SER A 177 3.42 6.52 -8.54
C SER A 177 4.24 6.97 -7.35
N CYS A 178 5.06 6.06 -6.82
CA CYS A 178 6.01 6.43 -5.78
C CYS A 178 7.18 5.45 -5.66
N VAL A 179 8.21 5.90 -4.94
CA VAL A 179 9.30 5.05 -4.43
C VAL A 179 9.35 5.21 -2.92
N ILE A 180 9.31 4.09 -2.21
CA ILE A 180 9.56 4.03 -0.76
C ILE A 180 10.96 3.47 -0.55
N PRO A 181 11.97 4.29 -0.20
CA PRO A 181 13.37 3.86 -0.10
C PRO A 181 13.62 2.76 0.93
N THR A 182 12.93 2.85 2.05
CA THR A 182 13.04 1.90 3.16
C THR A 182 11.63 1.59 3.67
N PRO A 183 10.92 0.64 3.03
CA PRO A 183 9.57 0.27 3.44
C PRO A 183 9.56 -0.25 4.88
N HIS A 184 8.50 0.07 5.61
CA HIS A 184 8.31 -0.55 6.93
C HIS A 184 8.12 -2.06 6.77
N ARG A 185 8.69 -2.85 7.68
CA ARG A 185 8.66 -4.31 7.62
C ARG A 185 7.25 -4.90 7.48
N ASP A 186 6.25 -4.25 8.07
CA ASP A 186 4.87 -4.73 8.03
C ASP A 186 4.18 -4.52 6.67
N LEU A 187 4.76 -3.73 5.74
CA LEU A 187 4.21 -3.57 4.40
C LEU A 187 4.23 -4.85 3.57
N VAL A 188 5.13 -5.79 3.89
CA VAL A 188 5.13 -7.11 3.26
C VAL A 188 3.77 -7.79 3.34
N LYS A 189 3.01 -7.57 4.40
CA LYS A 189 1.66 -8.11 4.61
C LYS A 189 0.65 -7.63 3.57
N MET A 190 0.87 -6.46 3.00
CA MET A 190 0.02 -5.89 1.95
C MET A 190 0.45 -6.30 0.55
N THR A 191 1.76 -6.41 0.31
CA THR A 191 2.31 -6.63 -1.04
C THR A 191 2.30 -8.09 -1.47
N ARG A 192 2.22 -9.05 -0.54
CA ARG A 192 2.29 -10.49 -0.81
C ARG A 192 0.97 -11.14 -1.20
N ARG A 193 -0.17 -10.46 -1.02
CA ARG A 193 -1.48 -11.03 -1.34
C ARG A 193 -1.61 -11.43 -2.82
N TYR A 194 -0.96 -10.69 -3.70
CA TYR A 194 -0.94 -10.92 -5.16
C TYR A 194 0.48 -11.11 -5.68
N ALA A 195 1.33 -11.75 -4.88
CA ALA A 195 2.69 -12.06 -5.27
C ALA A 195 2.68 -12.97 -6.51
N ILE A 196 3.50 -12.61 -7.50
CA ILE A 196 3.55 -13.30 -8.79
C ILE A 196 3.95 -14.77 -8.61
N GLU A 197 4.85 -15.06 -7.69
CA GLU A 197 5.24 -16.42 -7.34
C GLU A 197 4.07 -17.32 -6.90
N ASN A 198 3.04 -16.74 -6.27
CA ASN A 198 1.84 -17.48 -5.85
C ASN A 198 0.86 -17.73 -7.00
N LEU A 199 0.99 -17.00 -8.10
CA LEU A 199 0.14 -17.11 -9.29
C LEU A 199 0.70 -18.08 -10.31
N LEU A 200 2.00 -18.39 -10.24
CA LEU A 200 2.71 -19.27 -11.16
C LEU A 200 2.96 -20.67 -10.59
N ALA A 201 2.62 -20.89 -9.32
CA ALA A 201 2.69 -22.18 -8.64
C ALA A 201 1.40 -22.96 -8.77
#